data_0cfd72cfb227d93cc29fda333ff0e5b6
#
_entry.id   0cfd72cfb227d93cc29fda333ff0e5b6
#
_cell.length_a   1.000
_cell.length_b   1.000
_cell.length_c   1.000
_cell.angle_alpha   90.00
_cell.angle_beta   90.00
_cell.angle_gamma   90.00
#
_symmetry.space_group_name_H-M   'P 1'
#
loop_
_entity.id
_entity.type
_entity.pdbx_description
1 polymer ?
#
loop_
_entity_poly.entity_id
_entity_poly.type
_entity_poly.pdbx_seq_one_letter_code
_entity_poly.pdbx_strand_id
1 'polypeptide(L)'
;MNYMKWILLTAGLSIILAVNIFAQENVIMPDLTKIVSGDGWRVVNREPEMVTENGQSCVHFKAENETGGIAWLENVDFNNGIIEADLKGRNARGRSFLGIAFRGVNDSTYDVVYFRPFNFVPEANVKGHSVQYISHPKYTWFKLREEHPGEFENSIVPPPNPDQFFHVKIVIEKPKIKVYVDQQEEPSLVVDELSDRTGGKIGLWMDYVTEGMFANLKILQAEE
;
A
#
# COMPACT_ATOMS: atom_id res chain seq x y z
N MET A 1 -70.21 -4.52 47.38
CA MET A 1 -70.14 -3.65 46.20
C MET A 1 -68.67 -3.29 45.99
N ASN A 2 -67.96 -4.15 45.18
CA ASN A 2 -66.52 -4.11 45.02
C ASN A 2 -66.14 -3.33 43.76
N TYR A 3 -65.47 -2.23 43.89
CA TYR A 3 -64.89 -1.48 42.77
C TYR A 3 -63.51 -1.97 42.44
N MET A 4 -63.35 -2.65 41.31
CA MET A 4 -62.11 -3.12 40.75
C MET A 4 -61.46 -1.97 39.94
N LYS A 5 -60.32 -1.44 40.43
CA LYS A 5 -59.53 -0.40 39.76
C LYS A 5 -58.67 -1.10 38.70
N TRP A 6 -58.85 -0.74 37.44
CA TRP A 6 -57.97 -1.09 36.34
C TRP A 6 -56.79 -0.14 36.32
N ILE A 7 -55.58 -0.66 36.49
CA ILE A 7 -54.35 0.09 36.29
C ILE A 7 -53.87 -0.20 34.86
N LEU A 8 -53.96 0.82 33.99
CA LEU A 8 -53.38 0.80 32.65
C LEU A 8 -51.88 1.03 32.75
N LEU A 9 -51.07 0.01 32.50
CA LEU A 9 -49.61 0.12 32.33
C LEU A 9 -49.37 0.53 30.88
N THR A 10 -48.96 1.76 30.64
CA THR A 10 -48.43 2.22 29.34
C THR A 10 -46.96 1.90 29.27
N ALA A 11 -46.58 0.85 28.52
CA ALA A 11 -45.22 0.55 28.19
C ALA A 11 -44.74 1.52 27.09
N GLY A 12 -43.92 2.48 27.49
CA GLY A 12 -43.25 3.37 26.54
C GLY A 12 -42.15 2.59 25.79
N LEU A 13 -42.34 2.38 24.50
CA LEU A 13 -41.32 1.76 23.60
C LEU A 13 -40.34 2.89 23.18
N SER A 14 -39.18 2.95 23.84
CA SER A 14 -38.11 3.86 23.43
C SER A 14 -37.38 3.24 22.24
N ILE A 15 -37.63 3.75 21.04
CA ILE A 15 -36.86 3.41 19.83
C ILE A 15 -35.53 4.16 19.92
N ILE A 16 -34.46 3.45 20.25
CA ILE A 16 -33.08 3.96 20.12
C ILE A 16 -32.75 3.91 18.64
N LEU A 17 -32.80 5.06 17.95
CA LEU A 17 -32.20 5.21 16.63
C LEU A 17 -30.67 5.12 16.81
N ALA A 18 -30.07 4.00 16.44
CA ALA A 18 -28.64 3.92 16.25
C ALA A 18 -28.29 4.74 14.99
N VAL A 19 -27.84 5.96 15.20
CA VAL A 19 -27.22 6.77 14.13
C VAL A 19 -25.88 6.11 13.85
N ASN A 20 -25.80 5.37 12.76
CA ASN A 20 -24.49 4.96 12.21
C ASN A 20 -23.82 6.24 11.70
N ILE A 21 -22.93 6.80 12.51
CA ILE A 21 -21.98 7.82 12.07
C ILE A 21 -20.99 7.06 11.19
N PHE A 22 -21.21 7.07 9.87
CA PHE A 22 -20.16 6.73 8.92
C PHE A 22 -19.13 7.86 9.05
N ALA A 23 -17.97 7.56 9.62
CA ALA A 23 -16.83 8.44 9.53
C ALA A 23 -16.61 8.72 8.03
N GLN A 24 -16.56 9.97 7.65
CA GLN A 24 -16.35 10.36 6.27
C GLN A 24 -14.89 10.06 5.93
N GLU A 25 -14.64 8.89 5.31
CA GLU A 25 -13.30 8.52 4.85
C GLU A 25 -12.81 9.60 3.88
N ASN A 26 -11.67 10.21 4.19
CA ASN A 26 -11.02 11.15 3.29
C ASN A 26 -10.33 10.36 2.17
N VAL A 27 -11.02 10.24 1.03
CA VAL A 27 -10.53 9.50 -0.14
C VAL A 27 -9.80 10.45 -1.08
N ILE A 28 -8.52 10.17 -1.31
CA ILE A 28 -7.67 10.90 -2.26
C ILE A 28 -7.38 9.95 -3.43
N MET A 29 -7.65 10.40 -4.64
CA MET A 29 -7.33 9.69 -5.88
C MET A 29 -6.36 10.57 -6.71
N PRO A 30 -5.04 10.43 -6.50
CA PRO A 30 -4.07 11.25 -7.20
C PRO A 30 -4.09 11.02 -8.71
N ASP A 31 -4.08 12.11 -9.48
CA ASP A 31 -4.00 12.03 -10.93
C ASP A 31 -2.57 11.65 -11.37
N LEU A 32 -2.38 10.39 -11.77
CA LEU A 32 -1.08 9.88 -12.20
C LEU A 32 -0.61 10.50 -13.54
N THR A 33 -1.49 11.11 -14.34
CA THR A 33 -1.10 11.79 -15.59
C THR A 33 -0.22 13.01 -15.31
N LYS A 34 -0.36 13.59 -14.13
CA LYS A 34 0.40 14.75 -13.68
C LYS A 34 1.85 14.44 -13.31
N ILE A 35 2.21 13.17 -13.13
CA ILE A 35 3.59 12.75 -12.83
C ILE A 35 4.56 13.20 -13.92
N VAL A 36 4.14 13.10 -15.19
CA VAL A 36 4.97 13.47 -16.34
C VAL A 36 5.26 14.99 -16.38
N SER A 37 4.31 15.80 -15.93
CA SER A 37 4.47 17.27 -15.85
C SER A 37 5.08 17.74 -14.54
N GLY A 38 5.15 16.87 -13.52
CA GLY A 38 5.59 17.22 -12.17
C GLY A 38 4.57 18.02 -11.36
N ASP A 39 3.31 18.16 -11.84
CA ASP A 39 2.26 18.87 -11.09
C ASP A 39 1.76 18.03 -9.92
N GLY A 40 2.15 18.43 -8.70
CA GLY A 40 1.86 17.71 -7.46
C GLY A 40 2.71 16.45 -7.25
N TRP A 41 3.71 16.21 -8.09
CA TRP A 41 4.62 15.08 -8.01
C TRP A 41 6.08 15.49 -8.14
N ARG A 42 6.97 14.79 -7.44
CA ARG A 42 8.42 14.93 -7.58
C ARG A 42 9.05 13.58 -7.86
N VAL A 43 9.61 13.43 -9.04
CA VAL A 43 10.24 12.17 -9.49
C VAL A 43 11.75 12.23 -9.27
N VAL A 44 12.31 11.15 -8.77
CA VAL A 44 13.73 10.98 -8.45
C VAL A 44 14.26 9.73 -9.15
N ASN A 45 15.31 9.86 -9.94
CA ASN A 45 16.03 8.77 -10.62
C ASN A 45 15.15 7.87 -11.50
N ARG A 46 14.07 8.41 -12.06
CA ARG A 46 13.18 7.70 -12.99
C ARG A 46 12.65 8.66 -14.04
N GLU A 47 12.47 8.14 -15.25
CA GLU A 47 11.79 8.85 -16.34
C GLU A 47 10.35 8.34 -16.47
N PRO A 48 9.34 9.17 -16.16
CA PRO A 48 7.94 8.77 -16.25
C PRO A 48 7.39 9.00 -17.65
N GLU A 49 6.59 8.05 -18.17
CA GLU A 49 5.78 8.22 -19.37
C GLU A 49 4.38 7.65 -19.14
N MET A 50 3.38 8.27 -19.77
CA MET A 50 2.02 7.70 -19.79
C MET A 50 1.90 6.68 -20.91
N VAL A 51 1.40 5.49 -20.55
CA VAL A 51 1.16 4.41 -21.51
C VAL A 51 -0.23 3.81 -21.32
N THR A 52 -0.70 3.07 -22.30
CA THR A 52 -1.89 2.23 -22.19
C THR A 52 -1.47 0.78 -22.30
N GLU A 53 -1.69 0.02 -21.25
CA GLU A 53 -1.35 -1.39 -21.18
C GLU A 53 -2.62 -2.20 -20.95
N ASN A 54 -2.95 -3.09 -21.90
CA ASN A 54 -4.18 -3.90 -21.87
C ASN A 54 -5.48 -3.08 -21.70
N GLY A 55 -5.52 -1.86 -22.25
CA GLY A 55 -6.66 -0.94 -22.14
C GLY A 55 -6.69 -0.11 -20.85
N GLN A 56 -5.73 -0.29 -19.94
CA GLN A 56 -5.58 0.48 -18.70
C GLN A 56 -4.56 1.61 -18.91
N SER A 57 -4.93 2.85 -18.57
CA SER A 57 -3.98 3.98 -18.52
C SER A 57 -3.12 3.86 -17.29
N CYS A 58 -1.82 3.93 -17.44
CA CYS A 58 -0.85 3.80 -16.35
C CYS A 58 0.39 4.66 -16.59
N VAL A 59 1.10 4.99 -15.52
CA VAL A 59 2.43 5.58 -15.61
C VAL A 59 3.46 4.46 -15.66
N HIS A 60 4.33 4.51 -16.65
CA HIS A 60 5.50 3.64 -16.78
C HIS A 60 6.75 4.42 -16.41
N PHE A 61 7.56 3.87 -15.52
CA PHE A 61 8.84 4.44 -15.12
C PHE A 61 9.99 3.65 -15.74
N LYS A 62 10.84 4.35 -16.47
CA LYS A 62 12.11 3.83 -16.97
C LYS A 62 13.22 4.12 -15.97
N ALA A 63 14.17 3.19 -15.84
CA ALA A 63 15.34 3.40 -15.00
C ALA A 63 16.35 4.29 -15.73
N GLU A 64 16.78 5.38 -15.10
CA GLU A 64 17.85 6.25 -15.63
C GLU A 64 19.25 5.69 -15.33
N ASN A 65 19.36 4.92 -14.25
CA ASN A 65 20.63 4.38 -13.75
C ASN A 65 20.39 3.18 -12.83
N GLU A 66 21.44 2.67 -12.21
CA GLU A 66 21.39 1.53 -11.27
C GLU A 66 21.01 1.92 -9.83
N THR A 67 20.45 3.11 -9.60
CA THR A 67 19.99 3.53 -8.27
C THR A 67 18.49 3.35 -8.12
N GLY A 68 18.02 3.31 -6.87
CA GLY A 68 16.60 3.33 -6.56
C GLY A 68 15.95 4.65 -6.97
N GLY A 69 14.65 4.62 -7.27
CA GLY A 69 13.88 5.81 -7.64
C GLY A 69 12.52 5.84 -6.98
N ILE A 70 11.98 7.04 -6.82
CA ILE A 70 10.68 7.28 -6.19
C ILE A 70 9.97 8.42 -6.89
N ALA A 71 8.68 8.27 -7.15
CA ALA A 71 7.80 9.37 -7.49
C ALA A 71 6.99 9.75 -6.24
N TRP A 72 7.38 10.84 -5.58
CA TRP A 72 6.73 11.36 -4.39
C TRP A 72 5.47 12.14 -4.73
N LEU A 73 4.37 11.81 -4.09
CA LEU A 73 3.16 12.64 -4.07
C LEU A 73 3.41 13.80 -3.10
N GLU A 74 3.40 15.02 -3.63
CA GLU A 74 3.54 16.23 -2.84
C GLU A 74 2.18 16.65 -2.24
N ASN A 75 2.18 17.46 -1.20
CA ASN A 75 0.97 18.01 -0.57
C ASN A 75 0.01 16.98 0.07
N VAL A 76 0.47 15.76 0.31
CA VAL A 76 -0.24 14.74 1.10
C VAL A 76 0.67 14.31 2.24
N ASP A 77 0.20 14.50 3.46
CA ASP A 77 0.81 13.95 4.67
C ASP A 77 -0.07 12.79 5.14
N PHE A 78 0.41 11.57 4.96
CA PHE A 78 -0.34 10.36 5.27
C PHE A 78 0.06 9.81 6.63
N ASN A 79 -0.93 9.59 7.48
CA ASN A 79 -0.78 9.06 8.83
C ASN A 79 -1.11 7.56 8.87
N ASN A 80 -2.37 7.25 9.10
CA ASN A 80 -2.93 5.91 9.08
C ASN A 80 -4.01 5.82 8.02
N GLY A 81 -4.35 4.60 7.61
CA GLY A 81 -5.39 4.37 6.63
C GLY A 81 -5.02 3.27 5.64
N ILE A 82 -5.51 3.41 4.42
CA ILE A 82 -5.35 2.40 3.38
C ILE A 82 -4.74 3.04 2.14
N ILE A 83 -3.77 2.37 1.55
CA ILE A 83 -3.21 2.72 0.24
C ILE A 83 -3.47 1.56 -0.70
N GLU A 84 -4.17 1.83 -1.81
CA GLU A 84 -4.46 0.86 -2.86
C GLU A 84 -3.81 1.32 -4.17
N ALA A 85 -3.27 0.39 -4.96
CA ALA A 85 -2.74 0.67 -6.28
C ALA A 85 -2.65 -0.61 -7.11
N ASP A 86 -2.63 -0.47 -8.43
CA ASP A 86 -2.29 -1.54 -9.34
C ASP A 86 -0.84 -1.39 -9.78
N LEU A 87 -0.07 -2.45 -9.61
CA LEU A 87 1.36 -2.50 -9.90
C LEU A 87 1.64 -3.56 -10.97
N LYS A 88 2.57 -3.26 -11.88
CA LYS A 88 3.09 -4.23 -12.83
C LYS A 88 4.61 -4.13 -12.90
N GLY A 89 5.28 -5.23 -12.58
CA GLY A 89 6.70 -5.41 -12.81
C GLY A 89 6.96 -6.41 -13.94
N ARG A 90 8.03 -7.18 -13.81
CA ARG A 90 8.45 -8.20 -14.80
C ARG A 90 9.00 -9.44 -14.10
N ASN A 91 8.88 -10.60 -14.76
CA ASN A 91 9.60 -11.82 -14.36
C ASN A 91 11.10 -11.71 -14.70
N ALA A 92 11.77 -10.71 -14.15
CA ALA A 92 13.17 -10.43 -14.38
C ALA A 92 13.95 -10.53 -13.06
N ARG A 93 14.57 -11.67 -12.79
CA ARG A 93 15.23 -11.96 -11.52
C ARG A 93 16.30 -10.93 -11.19
N GLY A 94 16.19 -10.30 -10.00
CA GLY A 94 17.10 -9.28 -9.52
C GLY A 94 16.97 -7.92 -10.22
N ARG A 95 15.90 -7.71 -11.03
CA ARG A 95 15.69 -6.48 -11.80
C ARG A 95 14.24 -6.00 -11.77
N SER A 96 13.43 -6.44 -10.81
CA SER A 96 12.03 -6.04 -10.67
C SER A 96 11.66 -5.97 -9.20
N PHE A 97 11.79 -4.77 -8.62
CA PHE A 97 11.49 -4.44 -7.23
C PHE A 97 10.66 -3.18 -7.22
N LEU A 98 9.36 -3.28 -6.98
CA LEU A 98 8.46 -2.14 -7.01
C LEU A 98 7.45 -2.20 -5.87
N GLY A 99 6.98 -1.04 -5.42
CA GLY A 99 6.06 -0.96 -4.30
C GLY A 99 5.61 0.44 -3.98
N ILE A 100 5.10 0.62 -2.77
CA ILE A 100 4.59 1.88 -2.25
C ILE A 100 5.44 2.29 -1.04
N ALA A 101 6.05 3.47 -1.13
CA ALA A 101 6.68 4.14 -0.01
C ALA A 101 5.66 4.98 0.77
N PHE A 102 5.82 5.04 2.08
CA PHE A 102 5.03 5.87 2.98
C PHE A 102 5.90 6.34 4.14
N ARG A 103 5.38 7.17 5.06
CA ARG A 103 6.21 7.80 6.11
C ARG A 103 7.43 8.53 5.53
N GLY A 104 7.33 9.04 4.30
CA GLY A 104 8.43 9.66 3.59
C GLY A 104 8.80 11.02 4.17
N VAL A 105 10.06 11.15 4.65
CA VAL A 105 10.66 12.41 5.11
C VAL A 105 11.48 13.03 3.99
N ASN A 106 12.27 12.21 3.31
CA ASN A 106 13.13 12.59 2.19
C ASN A 106 13.49 11.34 1.35
N ASP A 107 14.36 11.48 0.35
CA ASP A 107 14.70 10.42 -0.60
C ASP A 107 15.51 9.25 0.01
N SER A 108 15.90 9.34 1.27
CA SER A 108 16.65 8.29 1.99
C SER A 108 16.00 7.84 3.30
N THR A 109 14.87 8.47 3.70
CA THR A 109 14.21 8.21 4.99
C THR A 109 12.72 8.02 4.77
N TYR A 110 12.29 6.76 4.73
CA TYR A 110 10.92 6.34 4.44
C TYR A 110 10.71 4.87 4.83
N ASP A 111 9.46 4.46 4.91
CA ASP A 111 9.03 3.07 4.96
C ASP A 111 8.55 2.63 3.57
N VAL A 112 8.69 1.36 3.23
CA VAL A 112 8.17 0.82 1.99
C VAL A 112 7.71 -0.63 2.13
N VAL A 113 6.56 -0.92 1.53
CA VAL A 113 6.14 -2.28 1.19
C VAL A 113 6.42 -2.47 -0.29
N TYR A 114 7.19 -3.49 -0.64
CA TYR A 114 7.54 -3.76 -2.03
C TYR A 114 7.45 -5.24 -2.39
N PHE A 115 7.39 -5.47 -3.68
CA PHE A 115 7.14 -6.77 -4.29
C PHE A 115 8.28 -7.14 -5.22
N ARG A 116 8.46 -8.46 -5.38
CA ARG A 116 9.41 -9.06 -6.32
C ARG A 116 8.64 -9.94 -7.31
N PRO A 117 8.12 -9.40 -8.43
CA PRO A 117 7.33 -10.17 -9.40
C PRO A 117 8.03 -11.44 -9.89
N PHE A 118 9.35 -11.42 -10.06
CA PHE A 118 10.12 -12.61 -10.43
C PHE A 118 10.06 -13.75 -9.37
N ASN A 119 9.54 -13.50 -8.18
CA ASN A 119 9.29 -14.50 -7.15
C ASN A 119 7.82 -14.96 -7.12
N PHE A 120 6.94 -14.47 -8.00
CA PHE A 120 5.55 -14.94 -8.07
C PHE A 120 5.42 -16.30 -8.73
N VAL A 121 6.48 -16.80 -9.40
CA VAL A 121 6.50 -18.18 -9.90
C VAL A 121 6.55 -19.18 -8.75
N PRO A 122 5.84 -20.34 -8.82
CA PRO A 122 5.67 -21.24 -7.68
C PRO A 122 6.96 -21.64 -6.98
N GLU A 123 8.01 -22.00 -7.76
CA GLU A 123 9.30 -22.47 -7.23
C GLU A 123 10.08 -21.39 -6.47
N ALA A 124 9.84 -20.13 -6.78
CA ALA A 124 10.46 -18.99 -6.10
C ALA A 124 9.58 -18.46 -4.96
N ASN A 125 8.26 -18.47 -5.12
CA ASN A 125 7.31 -17.95 -4.14
C ASN A 125 7.41 -18.70 -2.80
N VAL A 126 7.58 -20.00 -2.80
CA VAL A 126 7.71 -20.83 -1.58
C VAL A 126 8.90 -20.45 -0.68
N LYS A 127 9.81 -19.62 -1.18
CA LYS A 127 10.96 -19.12 -0.39
C LYS A 127 10.59 -17.95 0.53
N GLY A 128 9.36 -17.45 0.48
CA GLY A 128 8.91 -16.39 1.36
C GLY A 128 9.46 -14.99 1.03
N HIS A 129 9.86 -14.74 -0.22
CA HIS A 129 10.48 -13.46 -0.60
C HIS A 129 9.71 -12.69 -1.67
N SER A 130 8.39 -12.86 -1.76
CA SER A 130 7.56 -12.24 -2.80
C SER A 130 7.12 -10.82 -2.43
N VAL A 131 6.80 -10.58 -1.15
CA VAL A 131 6.50 -9.28 -0.56
C VAL A 131 7.42 -9.03 0.61
N GLN A 132 7.85 -7.77 0.82
CA GLN A 132 8.67 -7.38 1.97
C GLN A 132 8.35 -5.95 2.42
N TYR A 133 8.40 -5.73 3.75
CA TYR A 133 8.44 -4.42 4.38
C TYR A 133 9.87 -4.08 4.80
N ILE A 134 10.29 -2.84 4.57
CA ILE A 134 11.56 -2.28 5.02
C ILE A 134 11.37 -0.84 5.51
N SER A 135 12.31 -0.33 6.33
CA SER A 135 12.29 1.04 6.86
C SER A 135 13.68 1.67 6.74
N HIS A 136 13.83 2.54 5.73
CA HIS A 136 15.08 3.26 5.49
C HIS A 136 15.33 4.41 6.46
N PRO A 137 16.61 4.69 6.76
CA PRO A 137 17.83 4.01 6.29
C PRO A 137 18.25 2.81 7.13
N LYS A 138 17.63 2.60 8.32
CA LYS A 138 18.13 1.67 9.35
C LYS A 138 17.86 0.20 9.03
N TYR A 139 16.66 -0.09 8.54
CA TYR A 139 16.18 -1.44 8.32
C TYR A 139 16.05 -1.75 6.83
N THR A 140 17.20 -1.99 6.18
CA THR A 140 17.27 -2.39 4.77
C THR A 140 16.85 -3.84 4.58
N TRP A 141 16.52 -4.23 3.35
CA TRP A 141 16.13 -5.61 3.02
C TRP A 141 17.17 -6.65 3.46
N PHE A 142 18.47 -6.31 3.28
CA PHE A 142 19.59 -7.20 3.64
C PHE A 142 19.69 -7.37 5.15
N LYS A 143 19.67 -6.27 5.88
CA LYS A 143 19.75 -6.27 7.35
C LYS A 143 18.58 -7.04 7.98
N LEU A 144 17.35 -6.81 7.51
CA LEU A 144 16.19 -7.53 8.01
C LEU A 144 16.27 -9.03 7.74
N ARG A 145 16.77 -9.43 6.57
CA ARG A 145 16.95 -10.84 6.25
C ARG A 145 18.03 -11.52 7.09
N GLU A 146 19.07 -10.77 7.48
CA GLU A 146 20.16 -11.27 8.32
C GLU A 146 19.74 -11.33 9.81
N GLU A 147 19.14 -10.26 10.33
CA GLU A 147 18.82 -10.12 11.76
C GLU A 147 17.42 -10.69 12.13
N HIS A 148 16.49 -10.69 11.18
CA HIS A 148 15.07 -11.05 11.35
C HIS A 148 14.56 -11.92 10.19
N PRO A 149 15.16 -13.10 9.93
CA PRO A 149 14.84 -13.91 8.75
C PRO A 149 13.37 -14.33 8.71
N GLY A 150 12.66 -13.94 7.62
CA GLY A 150 11.26 -14.28 7.39
C GLY A 150 10.24 -13.48 8.20
N GLU A 151 10.65 -12.57 9.07
CA GLU A 151 9.72 -11.79 9.90
C GLU A 151 9.05 -10.65 9.12
N PHE A 152 9.79 -10.00 8.21
CA PHE A 152 9.34 -8.84 7.44
C PHE A 152 9.15 -9.11 5.94
N GLU A 153 9.13 -10.36 5.55
CA GLU A 153 8.88 -10.80 4.17
C GLU A 153 8.08 -12.10 4.14
N ASN A 154 7.36 -12.35 3.03
CA ASN A 154 6.54 -13.56 2.90
C ASN A 154 6.30 -13.94 1.44
N SER A 155 5.71 -15.13 1.27
CA SER A 155 5.05 -15.58 0.03
C SER A 155 3.75 -14.83 -0.21
N ILE A 156 3.24 -14.89 -1.44
CA ILE A 156 1.88 -14.46 -1.79
C ILE A 156 1.13 -15.70 -2.25
N VAL A 157 0.00 -16.03 -1.63
CA VAL A 157 -0.76 -17.25 -1.92
C VAL A 157 -2.24 -16.95 -2.17
N PRO A 158 -2.76 -17.20 -3.39
CA PRO A 158 -2.04 -17.61 -4.60
C PRO A 158 -1.17 -16.46 -5.14
N PRO A 159 -0.03 -16.75 -5.80
CA PRO A 159 0.80 -15.72 -6.39
C PRO A 159 0.16 -15.15 -7.66
N PRO A 160 0.28 -13.82 -7.90
CA PRO A 160 -0.15 -13.21 -9.17
C PRO A 160 0.72 -13.66 -10.35
N ASN A 161 0.27 -13.35 -11.57
CA ASN A 161 1.12 -13.49 -12.75
C ASN A 161 2.23 -12.42 -12.72
N PRO A 162 3.52 -12.80 -12.81
CA PRO A 162 4.64 -11.87 -12.65
C PRO A 162 4.74 -10.77 -13.72
N ASP A 163 4.11 -10.97 -14.90
CA ASP A 163 4.16 -10.06 -16.04
C ASP A 163 2.83 -9.32 -16.28
N GLN A 164 1.89 -9.38 -15.32
CA GLN A 164 0.61 -8.67 -15.38
C GLN A 164 0.44 -7.71 -14.21
N PHE A 165 -0.55 -6.83 -14.30
CA PHE A 165 -0.95 -6.02 -13.16
C PHE A 165 -1.48 -6.91 -12.05
N PHE A 166 -1.12 -6.55 -10.83
CA PHE A 166 -1.69 -7.08 -9.60
C PHE A 166 -2.10 -5.92 -8.70
N HIS A 167 -3.20 -6.09 -8.02
CA HIS A 167 -3.72 -5.09 -7.09
C HIS A 167 -3.08 -5.25 -5.72
N VAL A 168 -2.72 -4.14 -5.08
CA VAL A 168 -2.22 -4.13 -3.70
C VAL A 168 -3.09 -3.25 -2.83
N LYS A 169 -3.36 -3.73 -1.63
CA LYS A 169 -4.00 -2.97 -0.56
C LYS A 169 -3.12 -3.05 0.67
N ILE A 170 -2.61 -1.90 1.11
CA ILE A 170 -1.76 -1.76 2.28
C ILE A 170 -2.55 -1.03 3.35
N VAL A 171 -2.88 -1.73 4.44
CA VAL A 171 -3.57 -1.17 5.61
C VAL A 171 -2.52 -0.82 6.64
N ILE A 172 -2.45 0.46 7.00
CA ILE A 172 -1.49 1.02 7.95
C ILE A 172 -2.27 1.55 9.15
N GLU A 173 -2.22 0.80 10.23
CA GLU A 173 -2.85 1.10 11.52
C GLU A 173 -1.80 0.91 12.60
N LYS A 174 -1.00 1.94 12.85
CA LYS A 174 0.14 1.84 13.77
C LYS A 174 -0.24 1.13 15.07
N PRO A 175 0.53 0.11 15.53
CA PRO A 175 1.83 -0.30 14.98
C PRO A 175 1.80 -1.32 13.83
N LYS A 176 0.63 -1.71 13.34
CA LYS A 176 0.49 -2.80 12.35
C LYS A 176 0.41 -2.32 10.91
N ILE A 177 1.06 -3.08 10.04
CA ILE A 177 0.92 -3.02 8.59
C ILE A 177 0.39 -4.37 8.12
N LYS A 178 -0.68 -4.35 7.32
CA LYS A 178 -1.23 -5.53 6.67
C LYS A 178 -1.24 -5.32 5.16
N VAL A 179 -0.75 -6.29 4.42
CA VAL A 179 -0.65 -6.22 2.96
C VAL A 179 -1.51 -7.31 2.33
N TYR A 180 -2.43 -6.89 1.48
CA TYR A 180 -3.28 -7.79 0.70
C TYR A 180 -2.93 -7.66 -0.78
N VAL A 181 -3.01 -8.76 -1.51
CA VAL A 181 -2.73 -8.82 -2.94
C VAL A 181 -3.93 -9.39 -3.68
N ASP A 182 -4.33 -8.72 -4.76
CA ASP A 182 -5.53 -9.02 -5.52
C ASP A 182 -6.78 -9.04 -4.62
N GLN A 183 -7.65 -10.04 -4.74
CA GLN A 183 -8.87 -10.17 -3.97
C GLN A 183 -8.73 -11.15 -2.79
N GLN A 184 -7.50 -11.35 -2.28
CA GLN A 184 -7.29 -12.25 -1.15
C GLN A 184 -7.93 -11.69 0.12
N GLU A 185 -8.65 -12.54 0.84
CA GLU A 185 -9.25 -12.18 2.13
C GLU A 185 -8.22 -12.13 3.26
N GLU A 186 -7.21 -13.01 3.19
CA GLU A 186 -6.13 -13.07 4.16
C GLU A 186 -4.93 -12.21 3.71
N PRO A 187 -4.28 -11.50 4.63
CA PRO A 187 -3.12 -10.69 4.29
C PRO A 187 -1.92 -11.55 3.91
N SER A 188 -1.24 -11.19 2.82
CA SER A 188 0.01 -11.81 2.40
C SER A 188 1.19 -11.47 3.33
N LEU A 189 1.11 -10.34 4.05
CA LEU A 189 2.12 -9.93 5.04
C LEU A 189 1.43 -9.18 6.19
N VAL A 190 1.82 -9.49 7.43
CA VAL A 190 1.44 -8.74 8.65
C VAL A 190 2.70 -8.48 9.45
N VAL A 191 3.02 -7.21 9.70
CA VAL A 191 4.22 -6.82 10.44
C VAL A 191 3.95 -5.66 11.39
N ASP A 192 4.83 -5.46 12.36
CA ASP A 192 4.90 -4.23 13.12
C ASP A 192 5.77 -3.19 12.40
N GLU A 193 5.36 -1.93 12.42
CA GLU A 193 6.19 -0.83 11.91
C GLU A 193 7.53 -0.74 12.66
N LEU A 194 8.62 -0.60 11.91
CA LEU A 194 9.98 -0.49 12.44
C LEU A 194 10.39 0.96 12.72
N SER A 195 9.61 1.92 12.24
CA SER A 195 9.86 3.34 12.43
C SER A 195 8.94 3.94 13.48
N ASP A 196 9.43 4.97 14.17
CA ASP A 196 8.62 5.77 15.10
C ASP A 196 7.83 6.89 14.39
N ARG A 197 8.00 7.03 13.08
CA ARG A 197 7.32 8.05 12.26
C ARG A 197 5.81 7.86 12.29
N THR A 198 5.08 8.94 12.44
CA THR A 198 3.60 8.91 12.51
C THR A 198 2.95 9.42 11.23
N GLY A 199 3.64 10.20 10.41
CA GLY A 199 3.16 10.76 9.15
C GLY A 199 4.28 10.85 8.12
N GLY A 200 3.93 11.35 6.94
CA GLY A 200 4.90 11.61 5.87
C GLY A 200 4.33 11.38 4.47
N LYS A 201 5.16 11.61 3.47
CA LYS A 201 4.80 11.48 2.06
C LYS A 201 4.52 10.04 1.66
N ILE A 202 3.68 9.88 0.64
CA ILE A 202 3.50 8.62 -0.11
C ILE A 202 4.28 8.71 -1.41
N GLY A 203 4.84 7.58 -1.88
CA GLY A 203 5.55 7.52 -3.15
C GLY A 203 5.40 6.18 -3.87
N LEU A 204 5.48 6.24 -5.19
CA LEU A 204 5.64 5.05 -6.04
C LEU A 204 7.12 4.71 -6.08
N TRP A 205 7.48 3.54 -5.57
CA TRP A 205 8.87 3.18 -5.29
C TRP A 205 9.38 2.06 -6.22
N MET A 206 10.61 2.20 -6.66
CA MET A 206 11.31 1.21 -7.47
C MET A 206 12.78 1.15 -7.07
N ASP A 207 13.37 -0.04 -7.00
CA ASP A 207 14.78 -0.19 -6.67
C ASP A 207 15.62 -0.64 -7.87
N TYR A 208 16.90 -0.33 -7.83
CA TYR A 208 17.90 -0.71 -8.82
C TYR A 208 17.47 -0.31 -10.24
N VAL A 209 17.64 -1.18 -11.23
CA VAL A 209 17.25 -0.99 -12.65
C VAL A 209 15.79 -1.36 -12.91
N THR A 210 14.95 -1.34 -11.89
CA THR A 210 13.53 -1.69 -12.05
C THR A 210 12.82 -0.69 -12.94
N GLU A 211 12.18 -1.19 -13.98
CA GLU A 211 11.10 -0.53 -14.69
C GLU A 211 9.79 -1.06 -14.13
N GLY A 212 8.84 -0.17 -13.86
CA GLY A 212 7.56 -0.53 -13.25
C GLY A 212 6.42 0.33 -13.79
N MET A 213 5.22 -0.25 -13.79
CA MET A 213 4.00 0.47 -14.14
C MET A 213 3.10 0.55 -12.92
N PHE A 214 2.43 1.70 -12.77
CA PHE A 214 1.50 1.97 -11.68
C PHE A 214 0.23 2.58 -12.22
N ALA A 215 -0.91 2.16 -11.65
CA ALA A 215 -2.23 2.66 -11.99
C ALA A 215 -3.12 2.69 -10.74
N ASN A 216 -4.25 3.37 -10.83
CA ASN A 216 -5.35 3.33 -9.85
C ASN A 216 -4.93 3.60 -8.40
N LEU A 217 -3.96 4.51 -8.19
CA LEU A 217 -3.56 4.90 -6.83
C LEU A 217 -4.74 5.54 -6.11
N LYS A 218 -5.08 4.99 -4.96
CA LYS A 218 -6.14 5.47 -4.08
C LYS A 218 -5.66 5.44 -2.64
N ILE A 219 -5.93 6.50 -1.92
CA ILE A 219 -5.54 6.69 -0.53
C ILE A 219 -6.79 6.97 0.28
N LEU A 220 -7.04 6.17 1.31
CA LEU A 220 -8.09 6.38 2.30
C LEU A 220 -7.39 6.74 3.60
N GLN A 221 -7.45 8.01 3.97
CA GLN A 221 -6.80 8.49 5.18
C GLN A 221 -7.76 8.35 6.36
N ALA A 222 -7.30 7.73 7.44
CA ALA A 222 -8.08 7.69 8.68
C ALA A 222 -8.21 9.09 9.27
N GLU A 223 -9.36 9.39 9.85
CA GLU A 223 -9.54 10.62 10.66
C GLU A 223 -8.70 10.51 11.94
N GLU A 224 -8.12 11.64 12.37
CA GLU A 224 -7.38 11.75 13.63
C GLU A 224 -8.31 11.70 14.87
#